data_2f2d9b4acfaece4a7b382e235c0206d7
#
_entry.id   2f2d9b4acfaece4a7b382e235c0206d7
#
_cell.length_a   1.000
_cell.length_b   1.000
_cell.length_c   1.000
_cell.angle_alpha   90.00
_cell.angle_beta   90.00
_cell.angle_gamma   90.00
#
_symmetry.space_group_name_H-M   'P 1'
#
loop_
_entity.id
_entity.type
_entity.pdbx_description
1 polymer ?
#
loop_
_entity_poly.entity_id
_entity_poly.type
_entity_poly.pdbx_seq_one_letter_code
_entity_poly.pdbx_strand_id
1 'polypeptide(L)'
;MSELLKIGITHGDINGIGYEILLKTFSDIRLTEFFTPIIYGSAKSASYHRKVLNYKPINFYTITKAEDYNDGKLNLINCIKDEIKIDLGSPSPDAGEAAYMALDRASQDLKNGLIDALVTLPIHKDTIQNDHFSFPGHTEFLQERFGKGKKALMMMVCNNLRVALVTAHIPVRDVPDTISKELILERIRTLQTSLVRDFNLENPRIAVLGLNPHAGENGLLGKEEMDVIIPAVAEAQKQTILCAGPFPSDGFFGSGRFKEFDAILAMYHDQGLIPFKTLAMEAGVNYTAGLDIVRTSPDHGTAYDIAGKGIASDESFRQAIYLALDVIRNRSAYDEAHANPLRKMFFDRSKDDEKLDLTKEEQED
;
A
#
# COMPACT_ATOMS: atom_id res chain seq x y z
N MET A 1 6.95 27.73 -7.97
CA MET A 1 7.23 26.53 -7.18
C MET A 1 6.10 25.59 -7.50
N SER A 2 6.35 24.29 -7.77
CA SER A 2 5.27 23.32 -7.92
C SER A 2 4.52 23.21 -6.59
N GLU A 3 3.19 23.12 -6.64
CA GLU A 3 2.33 22.88 -5.49
C GLU A 3 2.78 21.60 -4.76
N LEU A 4 2.84 21.61 -3.43
CA LEU A 4 3.21 20.44 -2.64
C LEU A 4 2.09 19.41 -2.69
N LEU A 5 2.46 18.11 -2.75
CA LEU A 5 1.49 17.02 -2.68
C LEU A 5 0.71 17.04 -1.36
N LYS A 6 -0.59 16.86 -1.43
CA LYS A 6 -1.50 16.86 -0.27
C LYS A 6 -1.72 15.43 0.21
N ILE A 7 -1.22 15.12 1.38
CA ILE A 7 -1.34 13.78 1.98
C ILE A 7 -2.40 13.81 3.08
N GLY A 8 -3.51 13.13 2.84
CA GLY A 8 -4.52 12.89 3.86
C GLY A 8 -4.06 11.85 4.87
N ILE A 9 -4.22 12.12 6.15
CA ILE A 9 -3.82 11.23 7.24
C ILE A 9 -4.99 11.05 8.19
N THR A 10 -5.50 9.82 8.36
CA THR A 10 -6.54 9.53 9.35
C THR A 10 -5.91 9.17 10.70
N HIS A 11 -6.50 9.64 11.79
CA HIS A 11 -5.94 9.44 13.14
C HIS A 11 -6.02 8.00 13.67
N GLY A 12 -6.80 7.11 13.00
CA GLY A 12 -7.01 5.74 13.46
C GLY A 12 -7.88 5.65 14.73
N ASP A 13 -7.59 4.66 15.58
CA ASP A 13 -8.26 4.52 16.88
C ASP A 13 -7.70 5.52 17.89
N ILE A 14 -8.57 6.36 18.48
CA ILE A 14 -8.16 7.43 19.41
C ILE A 14 -7.67 6.91 20.76
N ASN A 15 -7.95 5.66 21.11
CA ASN A 15 -7.50 5.02 22.34
C ASN A 15 -6.18 4.26 22.17
N GLY A 16 -5.71 4.10 20.91
CA GLY A 16 -4.45 3.47 20.57
C GLY A 16 -3.29 4.46 20.42
N ILE A 17 -2.22 4.01 19.73
CA ILE A 17 -1.00 4.80 19.54
C ILE A 17 -1.08 5.79 18.38
N GLY A 18 -2.21 5.87 17.64
CA GLY A 18 -2.33 6.67 16.41
C GLY A 18 -1.89 8.13 16.61
N TYR A 19 -2.45 8.83 17.58
CA TYR A 19 -2.04 10.21 17.90
C TYR A 19 -0.62 10.30 18.46
N GLU A 20 -0.13 9.30 19.19
CA GLU A 20 1.24 9.29 19.71
C GLU A 20 2.25 9.34 18.57
N ILE A 21 2.14 8.43 17.60
CA ILE A 21 3.06 8.38 16.45
C ILE A 21 2.90 9.59 15.53
N LEU A 22 1.67 10.09 15.35
CA LEU A 22 1.41 11.31 14.60
C LEU A 22 2.11 12.53 15.22
N LEU A 23 1.93 12.75 16.54
CA LEU A 23 2.55 13.85 17.25
C LEU A 23 4.07 13.73 17.27
N LYS A 24 4.60 12.52 17.44
CA LYS A 24 6.03 12.25 17.42
C LYS A 24 6.65 12.56 16.06
N THR A 25 6.02 12.10 14.98
CA THR A 25 6.45 12.36 13.60
C THR A 25 6.48 13.86 13.30
N PHE A 26 5.40 14.59 13.58
CA PHE A 26 5.31 16.02 13.30
C PHE A 26 5.91 16.92 14.38
N SER A 27 6.58 16.36 15.40
CA SER A 27 7.48 17.14 16.26
C SER A 27 8.65 17.72 15.47
N ASP A 28 9.04 17.08 14.36
CA ASP A 28 9.92 17.63 13.32
C ASP A 28 9.07 18.25 12.20
N ILE A 29 8.81 19.55 12.33
CA ILE A 29 7.97 20.28 11.35
C ILE A 29 8.60 20.38 9.96
N ARG A 30 9.90 20.09 9.78
CA ARG A 30 10.59 20.11 8.48
C ARG A 30 10.00 19.11 7.50
N LEU A 31 9.30 18.07 7.98
CA LEU A 31 8.57 17.16 7.12
C LEU A 31 7.55 17.87 6.23
N THR A 32 6.97 18.99 6.67
CA THR A 32 6.01 19.78 5.87
C THR A 32 6.65 20.56 4.73
N GLU A 33 7.97 20.55 4.60
CA GLU A 33 8.68 21.10 3.43
C GLU A 33 8.58 20.19 2.20
N PHE A 34 8.25 18.89 2.39
CA PHE A 34 8.18 17.90 1.32
C PHE A 34 6.76 17.64 0.81
N PHE A 35 5.75 17.94 1.65
CA PHE A 35 4.33 17.73 1.34
C PHE A 35 3.44 18.54 2.28
N THR A 36 2.18 18.70 1.93
CA THR A 36 1.16 19.33 2.78
C THR A 36 0.33 18.25 3.48
N PRO A 37 0.51 18.01 4.79
CA PRO A 37 -0.31 17.07 5.55
C PRO A 37 -1.68 17.66 5.87
N ILE A 38 -2.72 16.84 5.65
CA ILE A 38 -4.11 17.13 6.04
C ILE A 38 -4.58 16.02 6.97
N ILE A 39 -4.62 16.33 8.26
CA ILE A 39 -5.02 15.37 9.30
C ILE A 39 -6.55 15.34 9.40
N TYR A 40 -7.14 14.17 9.25
CA TYR A 40 -8.55 13.90 9.50
C TYR A 40 -8.69 13.36 10.92
N GLY A 41 -9.20 14.19 11.84
CA GLY A 41 -9.21 13.82 13.24
C GLY A 41 -9.94 14.79 14.15
N SER A 42 -9.39 15.06 15.32
CA SER A 42 -9.92 15.99 16.30
C SER A 42 -8.81 16.79 16.99
N ALA A 43 -8.89 18.11 16.97
CA ALA A 43 -7.97 18.98 17.67
C ALA A 43 -8.00 18.78 19.21
N LYS A 44 -9.18 18.44 19.77
CA LYS A 44 -9.34 18.10 21.19
C LYS A 44 -8.59 16.82 21.53
N SER A 45 -8.74 15.75 20.70
CA SER A 45 -8.04 14.48 20.90
C SER A 45 -6.53 14.66 20.75
N ALA A 46 -6.06 15.38 19.74
CA ALA A 46 -4.64 15.70 19.57
C ALA A 46 -4.08 16.46 20.79
N SER A 47 -4.82 17.44 21.33
CA SER A 47 -4.42 18.18 22.53
C SER A 47 -4.39 17.31 23.78
N TYR A 48 -5.35 16.37 23.92
CA TYR A 48 -5.37 15.41 25.02
C TYR A 48 -4.12 14.52 25.00
N HIS A 49 -3.86 13.84 23.87
CA HIS A 49 -2.68 12.96 23.73
C HIS A 49 -1.38 13.71 23.96
N ARG A 50 -1.25 14.93 23.40
CA ARG A 50 -0.08 15.77 23.62
C ARG A 50 0.17 16.05 25.11
N LYS A 51 -0.89 16.32 25.88
CA LYS A 51 -0.79 16.56 27.32
C LYS A 51 -0.37 15.30 28.08
N VAL A 52 -1.00 14.17 27.79
CA VAL A 52 -0.67 12.87 28.43
C VAL A 52 0.78 12.50 28.17
N LEU A 53 1.26 12.69 26.93
CA LEU A 53 2.62 12.36 26.52
C LEU A 53 3.66 13.42 26.89
N ASN A 54 3.21 14.55 27.45
CA ASN A 54 4.08 15.70 27.79
C ASN A 54 4.93 16.19 26.58
N TYR A 55 4.35 16.16 25.38
CA TYR A 55 5.03 16.65 24.18
C TYR A 55 4.93 18.18 24.06
N LYS A 56 5.93 18.78 23.41
CA LYS A 56 5.92 20.21 23.08
C LYS A 56 4.69 20.57 22.25
N PRO A 57 4.20 21.84 22.33
CA PRO A 57 3.12 22.29 21.47
C PRO A 57 3.45 22.10 19.99
N ILE A 58 2.50 21.52 19.25
CA ILE A 58 2.53 21.40 17.79
C ILE A 58 1.38 22.27 17.29
N ASN A 59 1.67 23.15 16.34
CA ASN A 59 0.69 24.06 15.77
C ASN A 59 -0.08 23.35 14.64
N PHE A 60 -1.33 23.01 14.91
CA PHE A 60 -2.27 22.57 13.87
C PHE A 60 -3.03 23.78 13.34
N TYR A 61 -3.09 23.90 12.00
CA TYR A 61 -3.97 24.85 11.34
C TYR A 61 -5.32 24.16 11.12
N THR A 62 -6.29 24.50 11.99
CA THR A 62 -7.63 23.93 11.89
C THR A 62 -8.36 24.55 10.69
N ILE A 63 -8.81 23.69 9.79
CA ILE A 63 -9.57 24.03 8.58
C ILE A 63 -10.90 23.27 8.55
N THR A 64 -11.88 23.75 7.79
CA THR A 64 -13.20 23.11 7.67
C THR A 64 -13.31 22.19 6.46
N LYS A 65 -12.58 22.51 5.41
CA LYS A 65 -12.54 21.77 4.13
C LYS A 65 -11.11 21.59 3.69
N ALA A 66 -10.86 20.54 2.92
CA ALA A 66 -9.53 20.26 2.41
C ALA A 66 -9.03 21.37 1.47
N GLU A 67 -9.94 22.07 0.76
CA GLU A 67 -9.62 23.18 -0.14
C GLU A 67 -9.01 24.39 0.61
N ASP A 68 -9.33 24.56 1.91
CA ASP A 68 -8.87 25.67 2.74
C ASP A 68 -7.44 25.43 3.30
N TYR A 69 -6.72 24.44 2.77
CA TYR A 69 -5.41 24.04 3.29
C TYR A 69 -4.38 25.18 3.24
N ASN A 70 -3.47 25.17 4.19
CA ASN A 70 -2.30 26.04 4.22
C ASN A 70 -1.11 25.23 3.72
N ASP A 71 -0.55 25.61 2.59
CA ASP A 71 0.54 24.90 1.94
C ASP A 71 1.79 24.80 2.85
N GLY A 72 2.39 23.61 2.93
CA GLY A 72 3.54 23.35 3.78
C GLY A 72 3.25 23.52 5.28
N LYS A 73 1.99 23.44 5.72
CA LYS A 73 1.58 23.49 7.12
C LYS A 73 0.85 22.23 7.53
N LEU A 74 0.87 21.95 8.84
CA LEU A 74 0.13 20.84 9.42
C LEU A 74 -1.35 21.20 9.57
N ASN A 75 -2.15 20.88 8.56
CA ASN A 75 -3.58 21.16 8.57
C ASN A 75 -4.35 20.07 9.32
N LEU A 76 -5.49 20.44 9.96
CA LEU A 76 -6.35 19.50 10.66
C LEU A 76 -7.82 19.80 10.37
N ILE A 77 -8.57 18.81 9.93
CA ILE A 77 -10.01 18.82 9.76
C ILE A 77 -10.63 18.08 10.95
N ASN A 78 -11.48 18.80 11.71
CA ASN A 78 -12.26 18.16 12.76
C ASN A 78 -13.37 17.31 12.15
N CYS A 79 -13.21 15.99 12.20
CA CYS A 79 -14.19 15.02 11.72
C CYS A 79 -15.24 14.65 12.77
N ILE A 80 -14.92 14.91 14.05
CA ILE A 80 -15.72 14.53 15.20
C ILE A 80 -16.38 15.79 15.74
N LYS A 81 -17.72 15.78 15.81
CA LYS A 81 -18.52 16.95 16.26
C LYS A 81 -18.67 17.03 17.78
N ASP A 82 -18.77 15.89 18.44
CA ASP A 82 -19.06 15.78 19.86
C ASP A 82 -17.81 15.50 20.70
N GLU A 83 -17.94 15.67 22.02
CA GLU A 83 -16.90 15.29 22.97
C GLU A 83 -16.89 13.75 23.09
N ILE A 84 -15.80 13.14 22.61
CA ILE A 84 -15.58 11.71 22.75
C ILE A 84 -14.68 11.46 23.95
N LYS A 85 -15.07 10.52 24.81
CA LYS A 85 -14.26 10.05 25.92
C LYS A 85 -13.08 9.25 25.35
N ILE A 86 -11.86 9.66 25.70
CA ILE A 86 -10.65 8.92 25.38
C ILE A 86 -10.32 8.02 26.57
N ASP A 87 -10.22 6.71 26.31
CA ASP A 87 -9.86 5.68 27.29
C ASP A 87 -8.63 4.91 26.78
N LEU A 88 -7.45 5.46 27.03
CA LEU A 88 -6.19 4.97 26.50
C LEU A 88 -5.95 3.50 26.84
N GLY A 89 -5.58 2.73 25.84
CA GLY A 89 -5.26 1.31 26.00
C GLY A 89 -6.46 0.39 26.03
N SER A 90 -7.67 0.90 25.75
CA SER A 90 -8.90 0.10 25.77
C SER A 90 -9.75 0.34 24.52
N PRO A 91 -10.28 -0.73 23.90
CA PRO A 91 -11.21 -0.59 22.78
C PRO A 91 -12.53 0.02 23.25
N SER A 92 -13.12 0.92 22.46
CA SER A 92 -14.45 1.45 22.73
C SER A 92 -15.24 1.70 21.43
N PRO A 93 -16.59 1.61 21.45
CA PRO A 93 -17.41 1.94 20.29
C PRO A 93 -17.20 3.40 19.82
N ASP A 94 -17.07 4.34 20.74
CA ASP A 94 -16.84 5.76 20.43
C ASP A 94 -15.53 5.96 19.66
N ALA A 95 -14.45 5.22 20.03
CA ALA A 95 -13.18 5.28 19.32
C ALA A 95 -13.30 4.69 17.91
N GLY A 96 -14.06 3.63 17.75
CA GLY A 96 -14.36 3.03 16.45
C GLY A 96 -15.15 3.95 15.54
N GLU A 97 -16.20 4.60 16.07
CA GLU A 97 -17.01 5.58 15.33
C GLU A 97 -16.15 6.79 14.89
N ALA A 98 -15.30 7.31 15.79
CA ALA A 98 -14.38 8.39 15.48
C ALA A 98 -13.41 8.01 14.34
N ALA A 99 -12.87 6.79 14.38
CA ALA A 99 -11.99 6.28 13.33
C ALA A 99 -12.71 6.17 11.98
N TYR A 100 -13.97 5.69 12.00
CA TYR A 100 -14.79 5.62 10.80
C TYR A 100 -15.08 7.01 10.22
N MET A 101 -15.50 7.98 11.04
CA MET A 101 -15.79 9.36 10.57
C MET A 101 -14.58 10.00 9.90
N ALA A 102 -13.38 9.81 10.45
CA ALA A 102 -12.14 10.31 9.86
C ALA A 102 -11.82 9.62 8.52
N LEU A 103 -11.97 8.29 8.47
CA LEU A 103 -11.72 7.49 7.27
C LEU A 103 -12.72 7.82 6.15
N ASP A 104 -14.00 7.95 6.49
CA ASP A 104 -15.06 8.30 5.53
C ASP A 104 -14.81 9.65 4.91
N ARG A 105 -14.55 10.69 5.74
CA ARG A 105 -14.27 12.04 5.27
C ARG A 105 -13.01 12.07 4.39
N ALA A 106 -11.91 11.48 4.81
CA ALA A 106 -10.68 11.42 4.04
C ALA A 106 -10.87 10.71 2.69
N SER A 107 -11.68 9.64 2.68
CA SER A 107 -12.00 8.90 1.45
C SER A 107 -12.85 9.72 0.49
N GLN A 108 -13.77 10.57 0.99
CA GLN A 108 -14.54 11.49 0.15
C GLN A 108 -13.64 12.53 -0.49
N ASP A 109 -12.74 13.14 0.29
CA ASP A 109 -11.82 14.15 -0.20
C ASP A 109 -10.80 13.55 -1.20
N LEU A 110 -10.34 12.30 -0.98
CA LEU A 110 -9.52 11.55 -1.94
C LEU A 110 -10.29 11.30 -3.26
N LYS A 111 -11.55 10.91 -3.18
CA LYS A 111 -12.41 10.68 -4.36
C LYS A 111 -12.62 11.94 -5.20
N ASN A 112 -12.66 13.09 -4.54
CA ASN A 112 -12.84 14.39 -5.17
C ASN A 112 -11.52 15.02 -5.64
N GLY A 113 -10.37 14.36 -5.45
CA GLY A 113 -9.05 14.88 -5.84
C GLY A 113 -8.54 16.03 -4.97
N LEU A 114 -9.10 16.19 -3.76
CA LEU A 114 -8.70 17.24 -2.81
C LEU A 114 -7.44 16.84 -2.02
N ILE A 115 -7.13 15.57 -1.97
CA ILE A 115 -5.88 14.99 -1.49
C ILE A 115 -5.33 14.00 -2.52
N ASP A 116 -4.00 13.86 -2.59
CA ASP A 116 -3.32 13.06 -3.61
C ASP A 116 -3.10 11.61 -3.15
N ALA A 117 -2.99 11.37 -1.86
CA ALA A 117 -2.91 10.04 -1.27
C ALA A 117 -3.49 10.01 0.14
N LEU A 118 -3.72 8.79 0.63
CA LEU A 118 -4.24 8.52 1.97
C LEU A 118 -3.25 7.66 2.76
N VAL A 119 -2.83 8.14 3.92
CA VAL A 119 -2.08 7.37 4.93
C VAL A 119 -3.03 7.10 6.10
N THR A 120 -3.30 5.83 6.38
CA THR A 120 -4.25 5.47 7.44
C THR A 120 -3.51 4.96 8.68
N LEU A 121 -3.79 5.56 9.84
CA LEU A 121 -3.32 5.04 11.11
C LEU A 121 -4.19 3.87 11.59
N PRO A 122 -3.68 3.02 12.49
CA PRO A 122 -4.33 1.76 12.87
C PRO A 122 -5.73 1.93 13.47
N ILE A 123 -6.63 1.02 13.11
CA ILE A 123 -7.98 0.91 13.66
C ILE A 123 -8.14 -0.40 14.43
N HIS A 124 -9.09 -0.43 15.35
CA HIS A 124 -9.53 -1.68 15.97
C HIS A 124 -10.68 -2.28 15.15
N LYS A 125 -10.47 -3.49 14.63
CA LYS A 125 -11.37 -4.08 13.63
C LYS A 125 -12.78 -4.37 14.14
N ASP A 126 -12.93 -4.66 15.44
CA ASP A 126 -14.25 -4.95 16.02
C ASP A 126 -15.01 -3.67 16.37
N THR A 127 -14.32 -2.66 16.93
CA THR A 127 -15.00 -1.43 17.39
C THR A 127 -15.40 -0.49 16.25
N ILE A 128 -14.73 -0.56 15.09
CA ILE A 128 -15.08 0.25 13.91
C ILE A 128 -16.33 -0.29 13.20
N GLN A 129 -16.73 -1.55 13.47
CA GLN A 129 -17.93 -2.12 12.84
C GLN A 129 -19.18 -1.33 13.25
N ASN A 130 -19.93 -0.87 12.26
CA ASN A 130 -21.20 -0.17 12.43
C ASN A 130 -22.06 -0.34 11.17
N ASP A 131 -23.23 0.28 11.12
CA ASP A 131 -24.15 0.19 9.97
C ASP A 131 -23.54 0.67 8.64
N HIS A 132 -22.46 1.45 8.70
CA HIS A 132 -21.79 2.04 7.54
C HIS A 132 -20.43 1.40 7.24
N PHE A 133 -19.89 0.58 8.15
CA PHE A 133 -18.62 -0.09 8.01
C PHE A 133 -18.72 -1.55 8.42
N SER A 134 -18.95 -2.43 7.45
CA SER A 134 -19.04 -3.88 7.61
C SER A 134 -17.92 -4.61 6.84
N PHE A 135 -16.69 -4.12 6.99
CA PHE A 135 -15.51 -4.62 6.26
C PHE A 135 -14.47 -5.20 7.24
N PRO A 136 -13.67 -6.21 6.82
CA PRO A 136 -12.57 -6.75 7.62
C PRO A 136 -11.50 -5.71 7.98
N GLY A 137 -11.36 -4.65 7.16
CA GLY A 137 -10.38 -3.59 7.38
C GLY A 137 -10.40 -2.50 6.31
N HIS A 138 -9.39 -1.64 6.35
CA HIS A 138 -9.23 -0.52 5.42
C HIS A 138 -9.18 -0.97 3.95
N THR A 139 -8.49 -2.07 3.65
CA THR A 139 -8.25 -2.53 2.29
C THR A 139 -9.56 -2.87 1.57
N GLU A 140 -10.43 -3.63 2.24
CA GLU A 140 -11.72 -4.05 1.70
C GLU A 140 -12.67 -2.86 1.58
N PHE A 141 -12.69 -1.96 2.57
CA PHE A 141 -13.46 -0.72 2.51
C PHE A 141 -13.05 0.17 1.33
N LEU A 142 -11.73 0.34 1.11
CA LEU A 142 -11.23 1.15 0.00
C LEU A 142 -11.43 0.46 -1.34
N GLN A 143 -11.33 -0.87 -1.40
CA GLN A 143 -11.64 -1.63 -2.60
C GLN A 143 -13.09 -1.44 -3.02
N GLU A 144 -14.04 -1.47 -2.09
CA GLU A 144 -15.46 -1.22 -2.39
C GLU A 144 -15.67 0.19 -2.96
N ARG A 145 -15.01 1.21 -2.39
CA ARG A 145 -15.17 2.60 -2.83
C ARG A 145 -14.47 2.95 -4.14
N PHE A 146 -13.30 2.37 -4.38
CA PHE A 146 -12.38 2.80 -5.44
C PHE A 146 -12.03 1.71 -6.44
N GLY A 147 -12.42 0.47 -6.19
CA GLY A 147 -12.02 -0.67 -7.00
C GLY A 147 -12.55 -0.62 -8.43
N LYS A 148 -13.78 -0.15 -8.66
CA LYS A 148 -14.38 -0.15 -10.00
C LYS A 148 -14.23 -1.50 -10.72
N GLY A 149 -14.39 -2.60 -9.99
CA GLY A 149 -14.18 -3.98 -10.48
C GLY A 149 -12.74 -4.50 -10.35
N LYS A 150 -11.77 -3.66 -10.00
CA LYS A 150 -10.40 -4.09 -9.66
C LYS A 150 -10.34 -4.63 -8.24
N LYS A 151 -9.45 -5.59 -8.01
CA LYS A 151 -9.19 -6.14 -6.68
C LYS A 151 -7.91 -5.55 -6.09
N ALA A 152 -8.00 -5.13 -4.85
CA ALA A 152 -6.83 -4.71 -4.10
C ALA A 152 -5.88 -5.89 -3.86
N LEU A 153 -4.59 -5.61 -3.90
CA LEU A 153 -3.52 -6.54 -3.55
C LEU A 153 -2.78 -5.97 -2.34
N MET A 154 -2.84 -6.68 -1.22
CA MET A 154 -2.04 -6.34 -0.05
C MET A 154 -0.57 -6.59 -0.32
N MET A 155 0.25 -5.58 -0.16
CA MET A 155 1.70 -5.66 -0.32
C MET A 155 2.38 -5.04 0.89
N MET A 156 3.28 -5.78 1.49
CA MET A 156 4.16 -5.30 2.56
C MET A 156 5.47 -4.81 1.95
N VAL A 157 5.92 -3.63 2.34
CA VAL A 157 7.08 -2.97 1.74
C VAL A 157 8.04 -2.49 2.84
N CYS A 158 9.30 -2.83 2.70
CA CYS A 158 10.39 -2.28 3.50
C CYS A 158 11.66 -2.20 2.64
N ASN A 159 12.09 -1.02 2.29
CA ASN A 159 13.21 -0.81 1.35
C ASN A 159 12.98 -1.61 0.04
N ASN A 160 13.87 -2.55 -0.26
CA ASN A 160 13.78 -3.39 -1.45
C ASN A 160 13.01 -4.70 -1.22
N LEU A 161 12.57 -4.99 0.00
CA LEU A 161 11.76 -6.16 0.30
C LEU A 161 10.28 -5.85 0.08
N ARG A 162 9.65 -6.54 -0.86
CA ARG A 162 8.21 -6.42 -1.15
C ARG A 162 7.59 -7.80 -1.12
N VAL A 163 6.57 -7.98 -0.29
CA VAL A 163 5.86 -9.25 -0.14
C VAL A 163 4.37 -9.01 -0.36
N ALA A 164 3.83 -9.63 -1.40
CA ALA A 164 2.41 -9.61 -1.72
C ALA A 164 1.75 -10.96 -1.40
N LEU A 165 0.44 -10.94 -1.19
CA LEU A 165 -0.32 -12.11 -0.74
C LEU A 165 -1.37 -12.51 -1.78
N VAL A 166 -1.45 -13.81 -2.10
CA VAL A 166 -2.56 -14.35 -2.91
C VAL A 166 -3.85 -14.32 -2.10
N THR A 167 -3.78 -14.83 -0.86
CA THR A 167 -4.88 -14.79 0.12
C THR A 167 -4.41 -14.09 1.39
N ALA A 168 -5.25 -13.23 1.98
CA ALA A 168 -4.89 -12.45 3.16
C ALA A 168 -5.68 -12.89 4.42
N HIS A 169 -6.93 -12.48 4.54
CA HIS A 169 -7.72 -12.63 5.76
C HIS A 169 -8.72 -13.79 5.68
N ILE A 170 -8.22 -15.00 5.40
CA ILE A 170 -9.01 -16.23 5.41
C ILE A 170 -8.38 -17.27 6.33
N PRO A 171 -9.15 -18.22 6.89
CA PRO A 171 -8.60 -19.33 7.66
C PRO A 171 -7.62 -20.15 6.84
N VAL A 172 -6.54 -20.64 7.46
CA VAL A 172 -5.51 -21.44 6.76
C VAL A 172 -6.09 -22.68 6.08
N ARG A 173 -7.09 -23.31 6.69
CA ARG A 173 -7.78 -24.48 6.11
C ARG A 173 -8.48 -24.20 4.78
N ASP A 174 -8.85 -22.94 4.52
CA ASP A 174 -9.59 -22.55 3.33
C ASP A 174 -8.65 -22.09 2.20
N VAL A 175 -7.33 -21.98 2.48
CA VAL A 175 -6.33 -21.51 1.51
C VAL A 175 -6.21 -22.46 0.30
N PRO A 176 -6.07 -23.77 0.46
CA PRO A 176 -5.94 -24.70 -0.67
C PRO A 176 -7.13 -24.62 -1.64
N ASP A 177 -8.34 -24.50 -1.11
CA ASP A 177 -9.58 -24.42 -1.92
C ASP A 177 -9.79 -23.03 -2.54
N THR A 178 -9.17 -21.99 -1.98
CA THR A 178 -9.29 -20.62 -2.46
C THR A 178 -8.31 -20.31 -3.58
N ILE A 179 -7.09 -20.85 -3.53
CA ILE A 179 -6.09 -20.60 -4.57
C ILE A 179 -6.51 -21.29 -5.87
N SER A 180 -6.46 -20.55 -6.97
CA SER A 180 -6.68 -21.08 -8.31
C SER A 180 -5.64 -20.51 -9.27
N LYS A 181 -5.47 -21.16 -10.41
CA LYS A 181 -4.59 -20.67 -11.48
C LYS A 181 -4.94 -19.22 -11.84
N GLU A 182 -6.23 -18.93 -11.98
CA GLU A 182 -6.77 -17.63 -12.38
C GLU A 182 -6.48 -16.57 -11.31
N LEU A 183 -6.70 -16.89 -10.03
CA LEU A 183 -6.41 -15.98 -8.91
C LEU A 183 -4.92 -15.66 -8.82
N ILE A 184 -4.05 -16.68 -8.86
CA ILE A 184 -2.60 -16.48 -8.78
C ILE A 184 -2.12 -15.63 -9.96
N LEU A 185 -2.59 -15.92 -11.19
CA LEU A 185 -2.24 -15.17 -12.39
C LEU A 185 -2.72 -13.72 -12.30
N GLU A 186 -3.94 -13.46 -11.78
CA GLU A 186 -4.45 -12.11 -11.51
C GLU A 186 -3.54 -11.35 -10.52
N ARG A 187 -3.12 -12.02 -9.44
CA ARG A 187 -2.21 -11.42 -8.44
C ARG A 187 -0.82 -11.12 -9.01
N ILE A 188 -0.26 -12.02 -9.83
CA ILE A 188 1.01 -11.78 -10.52
C ILE A 188 0.91 -10.57 -11.45
N ARG A 189 -0.16 -10.43 -12.23
CA ARG A 189 -0.39 -9.28 -13.12
C ARG A 189 -0.52 -7.97 -12.34
N THR A 190 -1.32 -7.98 -11.28
CA THR A 190 -1.50 -6.80 -10.41
C THR A 190 -0.17 -6.39 -9.78
N LEU A 191 0.59 -7.37 -9.27
CA LEU A 191 1.91 -7.14 -8.69
C LEU A 191 2.88 -6.57 -9.72
N GLN A 192 2.98 -7.19 -10.91
CA GLN A 192 3.80 -6.70 -12.03
C GLN A 192 3.46 -5.25 -12.39
N THR A 193 2.17 -4.93 -12.55
CA THR A 193 1.72 -3.58 -12.89
C THR A 193 2.13 -2.58 -11.82
N SER A 194 1.97 -2.93 -10.55
CA SER A 194 2.37 -2.08 -9.43
C SER A 194 3.88 -1.90 -9.36
N LEU A 195 4.67 -2.96 -9.55
CA LEU A 195 6.14 -2.86 -9.55
C LEU A 195 6.64 -1.92 -10.63
N VAL A 196 6.04 -1.95 -11.82
CA VAL A 196 6.42 -1.07 -12.93
C VAL A 196 5.96 0.36 -12.67
N ARG A 197 4.67 0.57 -12.37
CA ARG A 197 4.06 1.91 -12.30
C ARG A 197 4.30 2.61 -10.97
N ASP A 198 4.17 1.87 -9.85
CA ASP A 198 4.20 2.44 -8.50
C ASP A 198 5.63 2.48 -7.94
N PHE A 199 6.49 1.52 -8.33
CA PHE A 199 7.88 1.40 -7.85
C PHE A 199 8.92 1.72 -8.92
N ASN A 200 8.51 2.09 -10.13
CA ASN A 200 9.38 2.46 -11.25
C ASN A 200 10.45 1.41 -11.60
N LEU A 201 10.06 0.14 -11.62
CA LEU A 201 10.93 -0.99 -11.98
C LEU A 201 10.63 -1.42 -13.42
N GLU A 202 11.61 -1.35 -14.32
CA GLU A 202 11.40 -1.64 -15.76
C GLU A 202 11.10 -3.12 -16.04
N ASN A 203 11.84 -4.05 -15.44
CA ASN A 203 11.72 -5.49 -15.66
C ASN A 203 11.72 -6.25 -14.33
N PRO A 204 10.71 -6.05 -13.46
CA PRO A 204 10.72 -6.62 -12.12
C PRO A 204 10.64 -8.14 -12.13
N ARG A 205 11.44 -8.77 -11.27
CA ARG A 205 11.50 -10.21 -11.08
C ARG A 205 10.64 -10.59 -9.88
N ILE A 206 9.66 -11.46 -10.08
CA ILE A 206 8.70 -11.92 -9.07
C ILE A 206 9.02 -13.35 -8.68
N ALA A 207 9.27 -13.59 -7.38
CA ALA A 207 9.31 -14.93 -6.81
C ALA A 207 7.91 -15.37 -6.40
N VAL A 208 7.48 -16.56 -6.81
CA VAL A 208 6.22 -17.18 -6.38
C VAL A 208 6.54 -18.30 -5.41
N LEU A 209 6.00 -18.25 -4.20
CA LEU A 209 6.21 -19.31 -3.21
C LEU A 209 5.29 -20.52 -3.47
N GLY A 210 5.71 -21.69 -3.08
CA GLY A 210 4.83 -22.86 -2.98
C GLY A 210 3.86 -22.72 -1.80
N LEU A 211 2.81 -23.52 -1.80
CA LEU A 211 1.89 -23.63 -0.66
C LEU A 211 2.41 -24.64 0.38
N ASN A 212 2.86 -25.77 -0.12
CA ASN A 212 3.23 -26.92 0.71
C ASN A 212 4.73 -26.95 1.06
N PRO A 213 5.13 -27.67 2.11
CA PRO A 213 6.54 -27.93 2.40
C PRO A 213 7.26 -28.49 1.18
N HIS A 214 8.51 -28.08 0.98
CA HIS A 214 9.35 -28.47 -0.16
C HIS A 214 8.69 -28.22 -1.53
N ALA A 215 7.78 -27.24 -1.61
CA ALA A 215 6.97 -26.92 -2.80
C ALA A 215 6.27 -28.19 -3.34
N GLY A 216 5.66 -29.00 -2.43
CA GLY A 216 4.85 -30.17 -2.74
C GLY A 216 5.63 -31.44 -3.07
N GLU A 217 6.98 -31.42 -3.13
CA GLU A 217 7.85 -32.57 -3.42
C GLU A 217 7.33 -33.46 -4.55
N ASN A 218 7.08 -32.85 -5.74
CA ASN A 218 6.51 -33.50 -6.90
C ASN A 218 5.14 -34.20 -6.66
N GLY A 219 4.32 -33.64 -5.77
CA GLY A 219 2.99 -34.13 -5.45
C GLY A 219 2.93 -35.10 -4.26
N LEU A 220 4.06 -35.39 -3.62
CA LEU A 220 4.11 -36.23 -2.42
C LEU A 220 3.48 -35.52 -1.20
N LEU A 221 3.68 -34.23 -1.08
CA LEU A 221 3.23 -33.40 0.06
C LEU A 221 2.08 -32.43 -0.33
N GLY A 222 1.36 -32.73 -1.41
CA GLY A 222 0.29 -31.91 -1.94
C GLY A 222 0.45 -31.73 -3.45
N LYS A 223 -0.62 -31.41 -4.14
CA LYS A 223 -0.63 -31.26 -5.62
C LYS A 223 -0.87 -29.82 -6.07
N GLU A 224 -1.10 -28.92 -5.15
CA GLU A 224 -1.44 -27.53 -5.45
C GLU A 224 -0.35 -26.83 -6.27
N GLU A 225 0.91 -27.21 -6.06
CA GLU A 225 2.02 -26.71 -6.87
C GLU A 225 1.89 -27.18 -8.33
N MET A 226 1.67 -28.48 -8.52
CA MET A 226 1.57 -29.09 -9.86
C MET A 226 0.30 -28.67 -10.60
N ASP A 227 -0.83 -28.68 -9.88
CA ASP A 227 -2.14 -28.51 -10.49
C ASP A 227 -2.54 -27.02 -10.65
N VAL A 228 -1.99 -26.13 -9.81
CA VAL A 228 -2.42 -24.73 -9.73
C VAL A 228 -1.26 -23.75 -9.92
N ILE A 229 -0.19 -23.83 -9.08
CA ILE A 229 0.83 -22.76 -9.01
C ILE A 229 1.74 -22.79 -10.25
N ILE A 230 2.29 -23.96 -10.62
CA ILE A 230 3.14 -24.12 -11.80
C ILE A 230 2.40 -23.67 -13.08
N PRO A 231 1.14 -24.08 -13.33
CA PRO A 231 0.38 -23.59 -14.47
C PRO A 231 0.16 -22.07 -14.47
N ALA A 232 -0.02 -21.45 -13.29
CA ALA A 232 -0.17 -19.99 -13.19
C ALA A 232 1.14 -19.26 -13.54
N VAL A 233 2.28 -19.72 -12.99
CA VAL A 233 3.61 -19.16 -13.30
C VAL A 233 3.93 -19.31 -14.79
N ALA A 234 3.71 -20.51 -15.37
CA ALA A 234 3.95 -20.75 -16.79
C ALA A 234 3.09 -19.84 -17.69
N GLU A 235 1.83 -19.58 -17.30
CA GLU A 235 0.95 -18.67 -18.04
C GLU A 235 1.40 -17.21 -17.94
N ALA A 236 1.88 -16.78 -16.77
CA ALA A 236 2.44 -15.44 -16.57
C ALA A 236 3.73 -15.24 -17.43
N GLN A 237 4.59 -16.26 -17.50
CA GLN A 237 5.81 -16.23 -18.32
C GLN A 237 5.49 -16.11 -19.83
N LYS A 238 4.43 -16.76 -20.33
CA LYS A 238 3.96 -16.58 -21.71
C LYS A 238 3.53 -15.14 -22.00
N GLN A 239 3.12 -14.41 -20.98
CA GLN A 239 2.78 -12.99 -21.05
C GLN A 239 3.98 -12.06 -20.82
N THR A 240 5.19 -12.59 -20.92
CA THR A 240 6.47 -11.88 -20.75
C THR A 240 6.69 -11.31 -19.33
N ILE A 241 5.96 -11.82 -18.31
CA ILE A 241 6.19 -11.45 -16.92
C ILE A 241 7.36 -12.26 -16.37
N LEU A 242 8.38 -11.58 -15.84
CA LEU A 242 9.54 -12.22 -15.24
C LEU A 242 9.17 -12.75 -13.85
N CYS A 243 8.67 -13.97 -13.80
CA CYS A 243 8.37 -14.66 -12.54
C CYS A 243 8.98 -16.05 -12.52
N ALA A 244 9.30 -16.53 -11.33
CA ALA A 244 9.86 -17.86 -11.11
C ALA A 244 9.30 -18.50 -9.84
N GLY A 245 9.22 -19.81 -9.81
CA GLY A 245 8.68 -20.60 -8.70
C GLY A 245 7.95 -21.85 -9.22
N PRO A 246 7.26 -22.59 -8.32
CA PRO A 246 7.15 -22.31 -6.87
C PRO A 246 8.45 -22.59 -6.10
N PHE A 247 8.77 -21.72 -5.15
CA PHE A 247 9.91 -21.91 -4.25
C PHE A 247 9.44 -22.43 -2.89
N PRO A 248 10.16 -23.38 -2.25
CA PRO A 248 9.92 -23.75 -0.85
C PRO A 248 10.24 -22.55 0.05
N SER A 249 9.26 -22.11 0.86
CA SER A 249 9.32 -20.84 1.60
C SER A 249 10.48 -20.78 2.59
N ASP A 250 10.72 -21.86 3.33
CA ASP A 250 11.78 -21.95 4.34
C ASP A 250 13.17 -21.78 3.72
N GLY A 251 13.46 -22.58 2.69
CA GLY A 251 14.73 -22.51 1.96
C GLY A 251 14.91 -21.19 1.22
N PHE A 252 13.85 -20.61 0.67
CA PHE A 252 13.88 -19.35 -0.07
C PHE A 252 14.30 -18.18 0.83
N PHE A 253 13.66 -18.04 2.00
CA PHE A 253 14.04 -17.01 2.96
C PHE A 253 15.33 -17.33 3.70
N GLY A 254 15.51 -18.61 4.14
CA GLY A 254 16.67 -19.03 4.91
C GLY A 254 18.00 -18.91 4.17
N SER A 255 18.01 -19.13 2.85
CA SER A 255 19.20 -18.94 2.02
C SER A 255 19.48 -17.47 1.61
N GLY A 256 18.57 -16.56 1.90
CA GLY A 256 18.67 -15.17 1.45
C GLY A 256 18.34 -14.95 -0.03
N ARG A 257 17.80 -15.97 -0.70
CA ARG A 257 17.48 -15.92 -2.15
C ARG A 257 16.43 -14.87 -2.50
N PHE A 258 15.63 -14.43 -1.52
CA PHE A 258 14.67 -13.33 -1.68
C PHE A 258 15.32 -12.03 -2.19
N LYS A 259 16.63 -11.83 -1.99
CA LYS A 259 17.39 -10.66 -2.48
C LYS A 259 17.61 -10.65 -3.99
N GLU A 260 17.38 -11.79 -4.66
CA GLU A 260 17.50 -11.91 -6.12
C GLU A 260 16.24 -11.43 -6.85
N PHE A 261 15.16 -11.12 -6.12
CA PHE A 261 13.85 -10.77 -6.64
C PHE A 261 13.41 -9.39 -6.16
N ASP A 262 12.60 -8.75 -6.97
CA ASP A 262 12.07 -7.41 -6.68
C ASP A 262 10.77 -7.47 -5.87
N ALA A 263 10.05 -8.59 -5.94
CA ALA A 263 8.90 -8.89 -5.10
C ALA A 263 8.69 -10.40 -4.92
N ILE A 264 7.99 -10.75 -3.87
CA ILE A 264 7.64 -12.10 -3.48
C ILE A 264 6.12 -12.21 -3.42
N LEU A 265 5.54 -13.22 -4.06
CA LEU A 265 4.13 -13.56 -3.96
C LEU A 265 3.97 -14.79 -3.07
N ALA A 266 3.45 -14.60 -1.87
CA ALA A 266 3.15 -15.66 -0.92
C ALA A 266 1.69 -16.14 -1.09
N MET A 267 1.44 -17.41 -0.83
CA MET A 267 0.10 -18.00 -1.01
C MET A 267 -0.85 -17.58 0.11
N TYR A 268 -0.37 -17.37 1.32
CA TYR A 268 -1.19 -16.97 2.47
C TYR A 268 -0.45 -16.02 3.40
N HIS A 269 -1.21 -15.42 4.30
CA HIS A 269 -0.79 -14.33 5.19
C HIS A 269 0.51 -14.63 5.94
N ASP A 270 0.53 -15.63 6.80
CA ASP A 270 1.67 -15.87 7.70
C ASP A 270 2.92 -16.37 6.96
N GLN A 271 2.75 -17.06 5.81
CA GLN A 271 3.86 -17.45 4.95
C GLN A 271 4.69 -16.24 4.48
N GLY A 272 4.03 -15.15 4.16
CA GLY A 272 4.69 -13.92 3.70
C GLY A 272 5.07 -13.00 4.86
N LEU A 273 4.17 -12.82 5.84
CA LEU A 273 4.31 -11.78 6.84
C LEU A 273 5.24 -12.15 8.00
N ILE A 274 5.36 -13.42 8.38
CA ILE A 274 6.33 -13.82 9.42
C ILE A 274 7.76 -13.44 8.98
N PRO A 275 8.27 -13.92 7.82
CA PRO A 275 9.61 -13.53 7.38
C PRO A 275 9.72 -12.02 7.09
N PHE A 276 8.68 -11.40 6.52
CA PHE A 276 8.70 -9.95 6.28
C PHE A 276 8.89 -9.17 7.59
N LYS A 277 8.06 -9.41 8.61
CA LYS A 277 8.14 -8.70 9.90
C LYS A 277 9.44 -8.96 10.64
N THR A 278 9.99 -10.16 10.52
CA THR A 278 11.29 -10.51 11.10
C THR A 278 12.43 -9.70 10.45
N LEU A 279 12.35 -9.46 9.13
CA LEU A 279 13.38 -8.73 8.38
C LEU A 279 13.18 -7.21 8.40
N ALA A 280 11.93 -6.75 8.34
CA ALA A 280 11.60 -5.33 8.26
C ALA A 280 11.63 -4.61 9.62
N MET A 281 11.52 -5.37 10.72
CA MET A 281 11.46 -4.82 12.08
C MET A 281 10.38 -3.73 12.21
N GLU A 282 10.79 -2.47 12.46
CA GLU A 282 9.87 -1.35 12.70
C GLU A 282 9.54 -0.51 11.45
N ALA A 283 10.18 -0.80 10.31
CA ALA A 283 10.08 0.04 9.11
C ALA A 283 9.08 -0.48 8.06
N GLY A 284 8.33 -1.53 8.37
CA GLY A 284 7.37 -2.15 7.46
C GLY A 284 6.19 -1.24 7.13
N VAL A 285 5.79 -1.20 5.86
CA VAL A 285 4.64 -0.45 5.35
C VAL A 285 3.67 -1.39 4.69
N ASN A 286 2.39 -1.26 5.00
CA ASN A 286 1.31 -1.91 4.25
C ASN A 286 0.87 -0.99 3.11
N TYR A 287 1.10 -1.41 1.88
CA TYR A 287 0.69 -0.73 0.66
C TYR A 287 -0.48 -1.46 0.00
N THR A 288 -1.48 -0.71 -0.45
CA THR A 288 -2.63 -1.25 -1.17
C THR A 288 -2.42 -1.07 -2.67
N ALA A 289 -1.91 -2.12 -3.33
CA ALA A 289 -1.71 -2.15 -4.78
C ALA A 289 -3.01 -2.47 -5.54
N GLY A 290 -3.03 -2.24 -6.85
CA GLY A 290 -4.12 -2.61 -7.75
C GLY A 290 -5.29 -1.63 -7.79
N LEU A 291 -5.32 -0.60 -6.96
CA LEU A 291 -6.33 0.46 -7.00
C LEU A 291 -5.78 1.73 -7.68
N ASP A 292 -6.70 2.55 -8.21
CA ASP A 292 -6.32 3.83 -8.84
C ASP A 292 -5.86 4.87 -7.83
N ILE A 293 -6.24 4.73 -6.57
CA ILE A 293 -5.78 5.57 -5.46
C ILE A 293 -4.45 5.09 -4.89
N VAL A 294 -3.75 5.99 -4.20
CA VAL A 294 -2.56 5.65 -3.40
C VAL A 294 -2.97 5.59 -1.94
N ARG A 295 -2.79 4.41 -1.34
CA ARG A 295 -2.99 4.24 0.10
C ARG A 295 -1.87 3.43 0.73
N THR A 296 -1.33 3.97 1.82
CA THR A 296 -0.33 3.31 2.67
C THR A 296 -0.77 3.32 4.13
N SER A 297 -0.19 2.46 4.93
CA SER A 297 -0.36 2.47 6.38
C SER A 297 0.86 1.85 7.07
N PRO A 298 1.13 2.19 8.33
CA PRO A 298 2.11 1.46 9.13
C PRO A 298 1.72 -0.01 9.30
N ASP A 299 2.72 -0.87 9.51
CA ASP A 299 2.59 -2.34 9.67
C ASP A 299 2.33 -2.77 11.12
N HIS A 300 1.79 -1.91 11.96
CA HIS A 300 1.42 -2.25 13.33
C HIS A 300 -0.07 -1.99 13.58
N GLY A 301 -0.60 -2.57 14.65
CA GLY A 301 -1.98 -2.34 15.11
C GLY A 301 -2.09 -1.15 16.05
N THR A 302 -3.22 -1.09 16.76
CA THR A 302 -3.55 -0.05 17.74
C THR A 302 -2.62 -0.04 18.96
N ALA A 303 -1.94 -1.15 19.25
CA ALA A 303 -0.96 -1.32 20.32
C ALA A 303 -1.41 -0.71 21.67
N TYR A 304 -2.59 -1.14 22.11
CA TYR A 304 -3.22 -0.64 23.34
C TYR A 304 -2.35 -0.81 24.58
N ASP A 305 -1.53 -1.84 24.63
CA ASP A 305 -0.61 -2.16 25.73
C ASP A 305 0.43 -1.07 25.98
N ILE A 306 0.78 -0.29 24.95
CA ILE A 306 1.75 0.82 25.03
C ILE A 306 1.13 2.21 24.81
N ALA A 307 -0.18 2.30 24.55
CA ALA A 307 -0.85 3.58 24.31
C ALA A 307 -0.66 4.57 25.47
N GLY A 308 -0.27 5.79 25.17
CA GLY A 308 -0.04 6.85 26.14
C GLY A 308 1.27 6.74 26.94
N LYS A 309 2.13 5.75 26.64
CA LYS A 309 3.43 5.59 27.34
C LYS A 309 4.59 6.35 26.69
N GLY A 310 4.40 6.92 25.50
CA GLY A 310 5.44 7.69 24.80
C GLY A 310 6.58 6.85 24.21
N ILE A 311 6.39 5.53 24.10
CA ILE A 311 7.42 4.58 23.64
C ILE A 311 7.14 4.02 22.24
N ALA A 312 6.00 4.32 21.64
CA ALA A 312 5.68 3.86 20.29
C ALA A 312 6.69 4.40 19.27
N SER A 313 7.14 3.54 18.36
CA SER A 313 7.98 3.93 17.23
C SER A 313 7.11 4.57 16.15
N ASP A 314 7.54 5.71 15.61
CA ASP A 314 6.89 6.37 14.48
C ASP A 314 7.54 6.04 13.12
N GLU A 315 8.53 5.14 13.10
CA GLU A 315 9.31 4.84 11.91
C GLU A 315 8.45 4.27 10.78
N SER A 316 7.62 3.27 11.06
CA SER A 316 6.71 2.68 10.08
C SER A 316 5.73 3.71 9.49
N PHE A 317 5.27 4.66 10.31
CA PHE A 317 4.39 5.74 9.85
C PHE A 317 5.13 6.74 8.94
N ARG A 318 6.37 7.10 9.27
CA ARG A 318 7.22 7.93 8.40
C ARG A 318 7.47 7.26 7.06
N GLN A 319 7.81 5.98 7.09
CA GLN A 319 8.00 5.19 5.87
C GLN A 319 6.72 5.08 5.04
N ALA A 320 5.55 4.99 5.68
CA ALA A 320 4.26 5.00 4.98
C ALA A 320 4.01 6.33 4.25
N ILE A 321 4.37 7.47 4.85
CA ILE A 321 4.28 8.78 4.21
C ILE A 321 5.25 8.86 3.01
N TYR A 322 6.52 8.49 3.20
CA TYR A 322 7.51 8.54 2.12
C TYR A 322 7.12 7.64 0.95
N LEU A 323 6.66 6.41 1.23
CA LEU A 323 6.19 5.51 0.19
C LEU A 323 5.00 6.10 -0.58
N ALA A 324 4.05 6.75 0.10
CA ALA A 324 2.93 7.41 -0.57
C ALA A 324 3.40 8.50 -1.54
N LEU A 325 4.36 9.33 -1.12
CA LEU A 325 4.94 10.39 -1.96
C LEU A 325 5.68 9.81 -3.18
N ASP A 326 6.47 8.76 -2.96
CA ASP A 326 7.23 8.12 -4.05
C ASP A 326 6.29 7.46 -5.07
N VAL A 327 5.24 6.77 -4.60
CA VAL A 327 4.24 6.14 -5.49
C VAL A 327 3.51 7.18 -6.33
N ILE A 328 3.12 8.33 -5.76
CA ILE A 328 2.46 9.39 -6.53
C ILE A 328 3.41 9.91 -7.63
N ARG A 329 4.66 10.22 -7.27
CA ARG A 329 5.67 10.72 -8.22
C ARG A 329 5.95 9.72 -9.32
N ASN A 330 6.12 8.45 -8.98
CA ASN A 330 6.36 7.37 -9.93
C ASN A 330 5.18 7.18 -10.88
N ARG A 331 3.93 7.20 -10.36
CA ARG A 331 2.71 7.13 -11.19
C ARG A 331 2.64 8.29 -12.17
N SER A 332 2.89 9.51 -11.70
CA SER A 332 2.87 10.71 -12.54
C SER A 332 3.91 10.61 -13.66
N ALA A 333 5.15 10.23 -13.32
CA ALA A 333 6.22 10.05 -14.30
C ALA A 333 5.91 8.92 -15.31
N TYR A 334 5.36 7.80 -14.82
CA TYR A 334 4.95 6.69 -15.69
C TYR A 334 3.85 7.10 -16.65
N ASP A 335 2.79 7.75 -16.15
CA ASP A 335 1.65 8.16 -16.94
C ASP A 335 2.05 9.23 -17.98
N GLU A 336 2.94 10.17 -17.63
CA GLU A 336 3.50 11.15 -18.55
C GLU A 336 4.33 10.47 -19.66
N ALA A 337 5.22 9.55 -19.30
CA ALA A 337 6.05 8.83 -20.27
C ALA A 337 5.22 7.96 -21.24
N HIS A 338 4.03 7.51 -20.83
CA HIS A 338 3.15 6.65 -21.63
C HIS A 338 1.98 7.40 -22.29
N ALA A 339 1.85 8.71 -22.08
CA ALA A 339 0.76 9.51 -22.67
C ALA A 339 0.79 9.53 -24.21
N ASN A 340 2.00 9.55 -24.80
CA ASN A 340 2.20 9.60 -26.24
C ASN A 340 3.24 8.55 -26.67
N PRO A 341 2.93 7.26 -26.66
CA PRO A 341 3.89 6.23 -27.05
C PRO A 341 4.24 6.36 -28.53
N LEU A 342 5.52 6.27 -28.84
CA LEU A 342 5.98 6.20 -30.22
C LEU A 342 5.30 5.05 -30.95
N ARG A 343 4.76 5.31 -32.14
CA ARG A 343 4.21 4.25 -32.97
C ARG A 343 5.31 3.26 -33.31
N LYS A 344 5.09 1.96 -33.05
CA LYS A 344 5.99 0.91 -33.55
C LYS A 344 5.95 0.93 -35.06
N MET A 345 7.01 1.43 -35.68
CA MET A 345 7.21 1.28 -37.13
C MET A 345 7.74 -0.13 -37.36
N PHE A 346 6.92 -0.97 -37.95
CA PHE A 346 7.38 -2.27 -38.48
C PHE A 346 8.05 -1.97 -39.81
N PHE A 347 9.37 -2.00 -39.84
CA PHE A 347 10.11 -2.05 -41.10
C PHE A 347 9.96 -3.48 -41.66
N ASP A 348 9.31 -3.60 -42.81
CA ASP A 348 9.31 -4.84 -43.54
C ASP A 348 10.69 -5.05 -44.14
N ARG A 349 11.50 -5.89 -43.49
CA ARG A 349 12.86 -6.25 -43.96
C ARG A 349 12.87 -7.06 -45.25
N SER A 350 11.74 -7.47 -45.77
CA SER A 350 11.65 -8.17 -47.05
C SER A 350 12.04 -7.31 -48.25
N LYS A 351 12.22 -6.00 -48.08
CA LYS A 351 12.67 -5.03 -49.09
C LYS A 351 14.08 -4.50 -48.89
N ASP A 352 14.84 -5.03 -47.93
CA ASP A 352 16.24 -4.58 -47.66
C ASP A 352 17.21 -4.89 -48.81
N ASP A 353 16.80 -5.69 -49.83
CA ASP A 353 17.61 -5.98 -51.02
C ASP A 353 17.38 -4.98 -52.17
N GLU A 354 16.47 -4.03 -52.06
CA GLU A 354 16.34 -2.93 -53.03
C GLU A 354 17.46 -1.91 -52.75
N LYS A 355 18.47 -1.86 -53.65
CA LYS A 355 19.52 -0.81 -53.63
C LYS A 355 18.84 0.55 -53.69
N LEU A 356 19.04 1.34 -52.61
CA LEU A 356 18.58 2.72 -52.56
C LEU A 356 19.20 3.49 -53.74
N ASP A 357 18.40 3.90 -54.69
CA ASP A 357 18.84 4.76 -55.78
C ASP A 357 18.84 6.21 -55.31
N LEU A 358 19.99 6.63 -54.83
CA LEU A 358 20.21 7.99 -54.28
C LEU A 358 20.20 9.08 -55.35
N THR A 359 19.91 8.73 -56.66
CA THR A 359 19.85 9.69 -57.75
C THR A 359 18.43 10.18 -58.04
N LYS A 360 17.40 9.66 -57.33
CA LYS A 360 16.03 10.15 -57.47
C LYS A 360 15.79 11.25 -56.48
N GLU A 361 15.61 12.46 -57.00
CA GLU A 361 15.11 13.61 -56.23
C GLU A 361 13.67 13.30 -55.72
N GLU A 362 13.43 13.48 -54.43
CA GLU A 362 12.10 13.42 -53.85
C GLU A 362 11.22 14.52 -54.50
N GLN A 363 10.20 14.13 -55.25
CA GLN A 363 9.12 15.05 -55.60
C GLN A 363 8.22 15.18 -54.36
N GLU A 364 8.25 16.34 -53.73
CA GLU A 364 7.28 16.79 -52.75
C GLU A 364 5.87 16.84 -53.40
N ASP A 365 4.92 16.09 -52.84
CA ASP A 365 3.48 16.32 -52.99
C ASP A 365 2.88 16.92 -51.71
#